data_2c8e79f149ecb68ce6820087efe1ce00
#
_entry.id   2c8e79f149ecb68ce6820087efe1ce00
#
_cell.length_a   1.000
_cell.length_b   1.000
_cell.length_c   1.000
_cell.angle_alpha   90.00
_cell.angle_beta   90.00
_cell.angle_gamma   90.00
#
_symmetry.space_group_name_H-M   'P 1'
#
loop_
_entity.id
_entity.type
_entity.pdbx_description
1 polymer ?
#
loop_
_entity_poly.entity_id
_entity_poly.type
_entity_poly.pdbx_seq_one_letter_code
_entity_poly.pdbx_strand_id
1 'polypeptide(L)' 'MGYVGTYDRTIFYNPGNKYCIISVKTSDQSVPQQARSAYRHRDNMIRFIAVG' A
#
# COMPACT_ATOMS: atom_id res chain seq x y z
N MET A 1 3.04 -3.23 -15.32
CA MET A 1 3.82 -3.91 -14.29
C MET A 1 3.28 -3.58 -12.91
N GLY A 2 3.16 -4.58 -12.07
CA GLY A 2 2.71 -4.40 -10.70
C GLY A 2 3.83 -4.66 -9.71
N TYR A 3 3.66 -4.18 -8.52
CA TYR A 3 4.57 -4.47 -7.42
C TYR A 3 3.99 -5.59 -6.57
N VAL A 4 4.85 -6.46 -6.05
CA VAL A 4 4.45 -7.52 -5.15
C VAL A 4 4.60 -7.03 -3.72
N GLY A 5 3.55 -7.21 -2.92
CA GLY A 5 3.57 -6.78 -1.53
C GLY A 5 2.56 -7.56 -0.71
N THR A 6 2.57 -7.29 0.59
CA THR A 6 1.68 -7.93 1.55
C THR A 6 0.66 -6.91 2.03
N TYR A 7 -0.58 -7.34 2.15
CA TYR A 7 -1.64 -6.50 2.72
C TYR A 7 -1.24 -6.04 4.12
N ASP A 8 -1.32 -4.74 4.35
CA ASP A 8 -1.03 -4.15 5.66
C ASP A 8 -2.34 -3.82 6.40
N ARG A 9 -3.16 -2.92 5.80
CA ARG A 9 -4.45 -2.56 6.40
C ARG A 9 -5.34 -1.90 5.35
N THR A 10 -6.66 -1.89 5.63
CA THR A 10 -7.62 -1.15 4.83
C THR A 10 -7.74 0.28 5.37
N ILE A 11 -7.56 1.26 4.49
CA ILE A 11 -7.69 2.67 4.83
C ILE A 11 -9.15 3.10 4.66
N PHE A 12 -9.78 2.68 3.57
CA PHE A 12 -11.14 3.04 3.23
C PHE A 12 -11.81 1.89 2.47
N TYR A 13 -13.08 1.67 2.77
CA TYR A 13 -13.89 0.67 2.06
C TYR A 13 -15.30 1.20 1.90
N ASN A 14 -15.83 1.16 0.67
CA ASN A 14 -17.20 1.54 0.37
C ASN A 14 -17.96 0.28 -0.10
N PRO A 15 -18.86 -0.28 0.74
CA PRO A 15 -19.58 -1.50 0.36
C PRO A 15 -20.59 -1.27 -0.78
N GLY A 16 -21.03 -0.02 -1.00
CA GLY A 16 -22.00 0.27 -2.03
C GLY A 16 -21.48 0.03 -3.44
N ASN A 17 -20.23 0.40 -3.71
CA ASN A 17 -19.59 0.20 -5.00
C ASN A 17 -18.36 -0.71 -4.94
N LYS A 18 -18.09 -1.29 -3.78
CA LYS A 18 -16.92 -2.17 -3.52
C LYS A 18 -15.59 -1.47 -3.77
N TYR A 19 -15.57 -0.15 -3.69
CA TYR A 19 -14.34 0.64 -3.83
C TYR A 19 -13.49 0.50 -2.56
N CYS A 20 -12.20 0.29 -2.74
CA CYS A 20 -11.33 -0.02 -1.61
C CYS A 20 -9.99 0.69 -1.77
N ILE A 21 -9.50 1.27 -0.68
CA ILE A 21 -8.15 1.84 -0.60
C ILE A 21 -7.43 1.10 0.52
N ILE A 22 -6.32 0.47 0.17
CA ILE A 22 -5.55 -0.33 1.13
C ILE A 22 -4.11 0.14 1.17
N SER A 23 -3.46 -0.14 2.29
CA SER A 23 -2.01 0.02 2.42
C SER A 23 -1.35 -1.33 2.20
N VAL A 24 -0.33 -1.35 1.35
CA VAL A 24 0.45 -2.55 1.03
C VAL A 24 1.88 -2.32 1.47
N LYS A 25 2.47 -3.30 2.16
CA LYS A 25 3.86 -3.24 2.59
C LYS A 25 4.71 -4.17 1.73
N THR A 26 5.92 -3.74 1.43
CA THR A 26 6.82 -4.50 0.58
C THR A 26 8.28 -4.23 0.95
N SER A 27 9.15 -5.22 0.69
CA SER A 27 10.60 -5.04 0.77
C SER A 27 11.20 -4.68 -0.58
N ASP A 28 10.39 -4.55 -1.63
CA ASP A 28 10.86 -4.25 -2.98
C ASP A 28 11.31 -2.80 -3.09
N GLN A 29 12.60 -2.59 -3.32
CA GLN A 29 13.19 -1.26 -3.42
C GLN A 29 12.91 -0.58 -4.76
N SER A 30 12.31 -1.28 -5.72
CA SER A 30 12.01 -0.72 -7.03
C SER A 30 10.78 0.21 -7.00
N VAL A 31 10.02 0.21 -5.92
CA VAL A 31 8.87 1.12 -5.77
C VAL A 31 9.36 2.58 -5.81
N PRO A 32 8.85 3.43 -6.73
CA PRO A 32 9.28 4.82 -6.82
C PRO A 32 9.03 5.57 -5.52
N GLN A 33 9.92 6.50 -5.20
CA GLN A 33 9.79 7.24 -3.94
C GLN A 33 8.50 8.07 -3.90
N GLN A 34 8.03 8.54 -5.04
CA GLN A 34 6.77 9.28 -5.12
C GLN A 34 5.56 8.42 -4.76
N ALA A 35 5.65 7.11 -4.95
CA ALA A 35 4.56 6.19 -4.64
C ALA A 35 4.59 5.70 -3.19
N ARG A 36 5.68 5.94 -2.47
CA ARG A 36 5.84 5.46 -1.11
C ARG A 36 5.02 6.31 -0.15
N SER A 37 4.36 5.63 0.80
CA SER A 37 3.67 6.33 1.88
C SER A 37 4.68 7.03 2.79
N ALA A 38 4.31 8.20 3.30
CA ALA A 38 5.12 8.90 4.29
C ALA A 38 5.10 8.21 5.65
N TYR A 39 4.15 7.32 5.88
CA TYR A 39 4.01 6.62 7.14
C TYR A 39 5.07 5.54 7.28
N ARG A 40 5.82 5.56 8.38
CA ARG A 40 6.89 4.60 8.63
C ARG A 40 6.59 3.79 9.88
N HIS A 41 6.87 2.49 9.78
CA HIS A 41 6.81 1.57 10.90
C HIS A 41 8.20 1.09 11.29
N ARG A 42 8.28 0.39 12.42
CA ARG A 42 9.55 -0.13 12.95
C ARG A 42 10.13 -1.26 12.09
N ASP A 43 9.34 -1.83 11.20
CA ASP A 43 9.78 -2.95 10.36
C ASP A 43 10.60 -2.51 9.14
N ASN A 44 10.77 -1.21 8.94
CA ASN A 44 11.51 -0.62 7.81
C ASN A 44 10.98 -1.03 6.44
N MET A 45 9.78 -1.57 6.37
CA MET A 45 9.18 -1.93 5.08
C MET A 45 8.62 -0.71 4.39
N ILE A 46 8.72 -0.72 3.07
CA ILE A 46 8.12 0.32 2.23
C ILE A 46 6.62 0.07 2.16
N ARG A 47 5.84 1.14 2.27
CA ARG A 47 4.39 1.07 2.14
C ARG A 47 3.94 1.95 1.00
N PHE A 48 2.92 1.50 0.28
CA PHE A 48 2.30 2.28 -0.77
C PHE A 48 0.79 2.02 -0.76
N ILE A 49 0.05 2.95 -1.38
CA ILE A 49 -1.41 2.91 -1.42
C ILE A 49 -1.86 2.23 -2.70
N ALA A 50 -2.74 1.24 -2.56
CA ALA A 50 -3.38 0.57 -3.68
C ALA A 50 -4.86 0.88 -3.67
N VAL A 51 -5.42 1.13 -4.86
CA VAL A 51 -6.82 1.49 -5.05
C VAL A 51 -7.45 0.49 -6.00
N GLY A 52 -8.60 -0.06 -5.60
CA GLY A 52 -9.23 -1.05 -6.46
C GLY A 52 -10.69 -1.29 -6.18
#